data_b3f12853ee404db454aa2885d2546237
#
_entry.id   b3f12853ee404db454aa2885d2546237
#
_cell.length_a   1.000
_cell.length_b   1.000
_cell.length_c   1.000
_cell.angle_alpha   90.00
_cell.angle_beta   90.00
_cell.angle_gamma   90.00
#
_symmetry.space_group_name_H-M   'P 1'
#
loop_
_entity.id
_entity.type
_entity.pdbx_description
1 polymer ?
#
loop_
_entity_poly.entity_id
_entity_poly.type
_entity_poly.pdbx_seq_one_letter_code
_entity_poly.pdbx_strand_id
1 'polypeptide(L)'
;MTEPDLADDVAAPIDGSELPERLRREIRETVTARNDVDVDHVEQIVEAVESQYRETRVDPLDPVGTVSAQSIGEPGTQMSLPSDERVIVRRDGETDVTEIGPFVDSLMQGRETREFDDHEVALAPDGLEVPSLSTDETVEWKPLEEVSRHETPDELLRFELESGRAIRATKAHSFVTRGDEDIIPVEADSLEAGDRLPAFGDYDPATRSIDLAELERTVATDGGVRAESAVAAGRERIDIDVVWDRIESIETVKSDHEYVYDFSVEGLETFTTVEGVVTHNTMNTFHYAGVAEIDVTQGLPRLIELVDARKTPDTPMMTVHLDGDYATDRERAHEVVWQIEATRILALGDVSTNVADMLVRIDLNEETLRERWPTVDSLDDVAGEIAGTIESALGVDTVRPEETVVEFGPDQPSYRRLLQLVEELREVVFKGIDEISRVVIRKEELEERQEFVLYTEGSSFGDVLDIEGVDASRTTCNNIHEIHENLGIEAAREAIINETMNTLEEQGLDDVNVRHLMLVADIMTNNGEIESIGRHGISGNKDSVLARAAFEVTVNHLLDAAIHGEVDALDGVTENVIVGKPIKLGTGDVDLRMSAKRADGGSADD
;
A
#
# COMPACT_ATOMS: atom_id res chain seq x y z
N MET A 1 19.03 24.83 -18.15
CA MET A 1 18.06 25.60 -18.98
C MET A 1 18.46 27.06 -18.86
N THR A 2 18.59 27.78 -19.98
CA THR A 2 18.88 29.22 -19.98
C THR A 2 17.64 29.96 -19.49
N GLU A 3 17.80 30.83 -18.48
CA GLU A 3 16.71 31.70 -17.99
C GLU A 3 16.11 32.50 -19.17
N PRO A 4 14.76 32.65 -19.19
CA PRO A 4 14.08 33.45 -20.21
C PRO A 4 14.53 34.92 -20.12
N ASP A 5 14.92 35.50 -21.23
CA ASP A 5 15.47 36.86 -21.35
C ASP A 5 14.30 37.87 -21.30
N LEU A 6 13.98 38.37 -20.10
CA LEU A 6 13.02 39.47 -19.87
C LEU A 6 13.77 40.80 -19.88
N ALA A 7 13.07 41.88 -20.28
CA ALA A 7 13.62 43.22 -20.14
C ALA A 7 13.89 43.56 -18.66
N ASP A 8 14.99 44.26 -18.36
CA ASP A 8 15.44 44.51 -17.00
C ASP A 8 14.38 45.21 -16.11
N ASP A 9 13.54 46.05 -16.69
CA ASP A 9 12.46 46.74 -15.99
C ASP A 9 11.30 45.81 -15.60
N VAL A 10 11.03 44.78 -16.41
CA VAL A 10 10.01 43.75 -16.18
C VAL A 10 10.52 42.68 -15.23
N ALA A 11 11.80 42.35 -15.24
CA ALA A 11 12.42 41.39 -14.35
C ALA A 11 12.60 41.91 -12.92
N ALA A 12 12.82 43.21 -12.75
CA ALA A 12 13.14 43.85 -11.46
C ALA A 12 12.10 43.59 -10.34
N PRO A 13 10.76 43.66 -10.57
CA PRO A 13 9.77 43.31 -9.54
C PRO A 13 9.84 41.84 -9.09
N ILE A 14 10.11 40.93 -10.03
CA ILE A 14 10.20 39.49 -9.76
C ILE A 14 11.44 39.21 -8.91
N ASP A 15 12.58 39.78 -9.28
CA ASP A 15 13.87 39.59 -8.60
C ASP A 15 13.90 40.23 -7.22
N GLY A 16 13.18 41.34 -7.03
CA GLY A 16 13.05 42.02 -5.74
C GLY A 16 12.05 41.37 -4.78
N SER A 17 11.28 40.37 -5.20
CA SER A 17 10.27 39.71 -4.38
C SER A 17 10.87 38.78 -3.33
N GLU A 18 10.13 38.57 -2.22
CA GLU A 18 10.47 37.60 -1.17
C GLU A 18 10.06 36.16 -1.54
N LEU A 19 9.63 35.92 -2.77
CA LEU A 19 9.19 34.61 -3.23
C LEU A 19 10.37 33.63 -3.39
N PRO A 20 10.14 32.33 -3.16
CA PRO A 20 11.10 31.28 -3.48
C PRO A 20 11.49 31.28 -4.97
N GLU A 21 12.71 30.82 -5.27
CA GLU A 21 13.26 30.79 -6.63
C GLU A 21 12.36 30.05 -7.64
N ARG A 22 11.70 28.97 -7.20
CA ARG A 22 10.74 28.23 -8.01
C ARG A 22 9.58 29.12 -8.50
N LEU A 23 8.94 29.83 -7.58
CA LEU A 23 7.82 30.72 -7.93
C LEU A 23 8.26 31.89 -8.78
N ARG A 24 9.44 32.48 -8.51
CA ARG A 24 10.03 33.53 -9.34
C ARG A 24 10.23 33.04 -10.77
N ARG A 25 10.74 31.81 -10.95
CA ARG A 25 10.92 31.20 -12.26
C ARG A 25 9.59 30.97 -12.99
N GLU A 26 8.56 30.44 -12.31
CA GLU A 26 7.23 30.23 -12.90
C GLU A 26 6.60 31.56 -13.34
N ILE A 27 6.75 32.62 -12.55
CA ILE A 27 6.28 33.95 -12.94
C ILE A 27 7.04 34.42 -14.19
N ARG A 28 8.37 34.28 -14.26
CA ARG A 28 9.16 34.64 -15.45
C ARG A 28 8.73 33.88 -16.69
N GLU A 29 8.54 32.57 -16.59
CA GLU A 29 8.08 31.73 -17.69
C GLU A 29 6.68 32.15 -18.18
N THR A 30 5.76 32.40 -17.26
CA THR A 30 4.41 32.85 -17.57
C THR A 30 4.37 34.23 -18.22
N VAL A 31 5.18 35.16 -17.71
CA VAL A 31 5.29 36.53 -18.27
C VAL A 31 5.93 36.48 -19.65
N THR A 32 6.98 35.68 -19.84
CA THR A 32 7.65 35.52 -21.15
C THR A 32 6.72 34.91 -22.22
N ALA A 33 5.85 33.99 -21.81
CA ALA A 33 4.89 33.36 -22.73
C ALA A 33 3.77 34.34 -23.20
N ARG A 34 3.60 35.49 -22.56
CA ARG A 34 2.59 36.52 -22.90
C ARG A 34 3.25 37.78 -23.43
N ASN A 35 2.84 38.22 -24.61
CA ASN A 35 3.42 39.37 -25.30
C ASN A 35 2.84 40.74 -24.90
N ASP A 36 1.87 40.79 -23.99
CA ASP A 36 1.07 41.98 -23.62
C ASP A 36 1.18 42.38 -22.16
N VAL A 37 2.20 41.91 -21.46
CA VAL A 37 2.42 42.17 -20.02
C VAL A 37 3.40 43.34 -19.86
N ASP A 38 2.97 44.43 -19.22
CA ASP A 38 3.81 45.58 -18.86
C ASP A 38 4.27 45.46 -17.39
N VAL A 39 5.12 46.39 -16.95
CA VAL A 39 5.69 46.41 -15.59
C VAL A 39 4.61 46.47 -14.52
N ASP A 40 3.56 47.27 -14.72
CA ASP A 40 2.46 47.45 -13.76
C ASP A 40 1.68 46.14 -13.56
N HIS A 41 1.50 45.35 -14.64
CA HIS A 41 0.89 44.03 -14.57
C HIS A 41 1.78 43.02 -13.81
N VAL A 42 3.10 43.06 -14.03
CA VAL A 42 4.05 42.19 -13.32
C VAL A 42 4.07 42.49 -11.82
N GLU A 43 4.07 43.78 -11.44
CA GLU A 43 3.97 44.17 -10.04
C GLU A 43 2.69 43.66 -9.37
N GLN A 44 1.54 43.73 -10.05
CA GLN A 44 0.28 43.17 -9.55
C GLN A 44 0.31 41.65 -9.43
N ILE A 45 0.90 40.95 -10.39
CA ILE A 45 1.08 39.49 -10.34
C ILE A 45 1.96 39.11 -9.15
N VAL A 46 3.10 39.77 -8.99
CA VAL A 46 4.03 39.50 -7.89
C VAL A 46 3.37 39.78 -6.53
N GLU A 47 2.65 40.90 -6.39
CA GLU A 47 1.95 41.24 -5.14
C GLU A 47 0.84 40.21 -4.81
N ALA A 48 0.08 39.75 -5.82
CA ALA A 48 -0.94 38.74 -5.64
C ALA A 48 -0.34 37.39 -5.23
N VAL A 49 0.75 36.95 -5.90
CA VAL A 49 1.45 35.70 -5.58
C VAL A 49 2.13 35.79 -4.19
N GLU A 50 2.75 36.94 -3.83
CA GLU A 50 3.29 37.14 -2.50
C GLU A 50 2.24 37.09 -1.40
N SER A 51 1.06 37.70 -1.64
CA SER A 51 -0.05 37.64 -0.69
C SER A 51 -0.51 36.21 -0.47
N GLN A 52 -0.74 35.47 -1.55
CA GLN A 52 -1.15 34.07 -1.50
C GLN A 52 -0.08 33.18 -0.88
N TYR A 53 1.19 33.41 -1.20
CA TYR A 53 2.30 32.67 -0.59
C TYR A 53 2.41 32.94 0.92
N ARG A 54 2.15 34.17 1.40
CA ARG A 54 2.12 34.47 2.84
C ARG A 54 0.97 33.76 3.55
N GLU A 55 -0.19 33.63 2.90
CA GLU A 55 -1.34 32.90 3.44
C GLU A 55 -1.09 31.39 3.57
N THR A 56 -0.20 30.84 2.75
CA THR A 56 0.20 29.43 2.83
C THR A 56 1.28 29.14 3.88
N ARG A 57 1.85 30.17 4.53
CA ARG A 57 2.83 29.96 5.60
C ARG A 57 2.16 29.50 6.87
N VAL A 58 2.73 28.49 7.48
CA VAL A 58 2.35 28.01 8.81
C VAL A 58 2.68 29.09 9.84
N ASP A 59 1.80 29.31 10.81
CA ASP A 59 2.07 30.24 11.90
C ASP A 59 3.27 29.73 12.74
N PRO A 60 4.13 30.64 13.21
CA PRO A 60 5.22 30.24 14.08
C PRO A 60 4.71 29.49 15.31
N LEU A 61 5.39 28.38 15.65
CA LEU A 61 5.08 27.51 16.79
C LEU A 61 3.84 26.61 16.61
N ASP A 62 3.26 26.53 15.43
CA ASP A 62 2.23 25.53 15.15
C ASP A 62 2.78 24.11 15.32
N PRO A 63 2.00 23.17 15.90
CA PRO A 63 2.44 21.81 16.17
C PRO A 63 2.35 20.92 14.91
N VAL A 64 3.05 21.31 13.83
CA VAL A 64 2.96 20.65 12.51
C VAL A 64 3.28 19.17 12.54
N GLY A 65 4.18 18.72 13.41
CA GLY A 65 4.49 17.30 13.56
C GLY A 65 3.33 16.49 14.13
N THR A 66 2.62 17.05 15.12
CA THR A 66 1.41 16.43 15.69
C THR A 66 0.28 16.37 14.66
N VAL A 67 0.08 17.48 13.92
CA VAL A 67 -0.93 17.56 12.86
C VAL A 67 -0.62 16.55 11.74
N SER A 68 0.65 16.44 11.32
CA SER A 68 1.06 15.47 10.29
C SER A 68 0.85 14.03 10.75
N ALA A 69 1.23 13.69 11.98
CA ALA A 69 1.04 12.36 12.53
C ALA A 69 -0.45 12.00 12.65
N GLN A 70 -1.28 12.96 13.07
CA GLN A 70 -2.73 12.79 13.15
C GLN A 70 -3.35 12.60 11.76
N SER A 71 -2.96 13.42 10.78
CA SER A 71 -3.46 13.37 9.40
C SER A 71 -3.16 12.05 8.68
N ILE A 72 -2.04 11.38 9.01
CA ILE A 72 -1.66 10.09 8.44
C ILE A 72 -2.28 8.92 9.22
N GLY A 73 -2.42 9.07 10.53
CA GLY A 73 -2.95 8.02 11.41
C GLY A 73 -4.47 7.98 11.50
N GLU A 74 -5.15 9.11 11.31
CA GLU A 74 -6.61 9.21 11.44
C GLU A 74 -7.38 8.26 10.49
N PRO A 75 -6.98 8.13 9.21
CA PRO A 75 -7.65 7.19 8.30
C PRO A 75 -7.54 5.71 8.69
N GLY A 76 -6.50 5.33 9.42
CA GLY A 76 -6.26 3.94 9.82
C GLY A 76 -7.10 3.44 11.00
N THR A 77 -7.79 4.30 11.72
CA THR A 77 -8.26 3.98 13.08
C THR A 77 -9.76 3.84 13.27
N GLN A 78 -10.63 4.04 12.28
CA GLN A 78 -12.08 4.14 12.56
C GLN A 78 -13.03 3.47 11.54
N MET A 79 -12.58 2.53 10.75
CA MET A 79 -13.39 1.87 9.73
C MET A 79 -14.16 0.69 10.30
N SER A 80 -15.44 0.88 10.77
CA SER A 80 -16.14 -0.24 11.43
C SER A 80 -17.66 -0.04 11.54
N LEU A 81 -18.36 -1.15 11.80
CA LEU A 81 -19.81 -1.22 12.04
C LEU A 81 -20.12 -1.32 13.54
N PRO A 82 -21.28 -0.81 14.02
CA PRO A 82 -21.68 -0.95 15.41
C PRO A 82 -21.98 -2.40 15.81
N SER A 83 -21.78 -2.72 17.09
CA SER A 83 -21.87 -4.07 17.66
C SER A 83 -23.16 -4.84 17.35
N ASP A 84 -24.28 -4.14 17.24
CA ASP A 84 -25.62 -4.71 17.00
C ASP A 84 -26.00 -4.74 15.51
N GLU A 85 -25.07 -4.41 14.60
CA GLU A 85 -25.30 -4.63 13.17
C GLU A 85 -25.30 -6.12 12.86
N ARG A 86 -26.31 -6.57 12.08
CA ARG A 86 -26.46 -7.99 11.78
C ARG A 86 -25.80 -8.34 10.46
N VAL A 87 -24.95 -9.36 10.50
CA VAL A 87 -24.18 -9.85 9.36
C VAL A 87 -24.53 -11.29 9.03
N ILE A 88 -24.23 -11.69 7.81
CA ILE A 88 -24.45 -13.05 7.32
C ILE A 88 -23.11 -13.77 7.33
N VAL A 89 -23.05 -14.91 8.00
CA VAL A 89 -21.85 -15.76 8.05
C VAL A 89 -22.22 -17.20 7.71
N ARG A 90 -21.30 -17.94 7.10
CA ARG A 90 -21.45 -19.37 6.84
C ARG A 90 -20.33 -20.12 7.56
N ARG A 91 -20.68 -21.16 8.29
CA ARG A 91 -19.71 -22.03 8.97
C ARG A 91 -19.96 -23.47 8.53
N ASP A 92 -18.93 -24.13 7.98
CA ASP A 92 -19.02 -25.52 7.52
C ASP A 92 -20.21 -25.78 6.58
N GLY A 93 -20.61 -24.80 5.77
CA GLY A 93 -21.72 -24.86 4.82
C GLY A 93 -23.11 -24.53 5.41
N GLU A 94 -23.22 -24.20 6.70
CA GLU A 94 -24.48 -23.75 7.32
C GLU A 94 -24.48 -22.21 7.45
N THR A 95 -25.47 -21.56 6.81
CA THR A 95 -25.64 -20.09 6.84
C THR A 95 -26.36 -19.67 8.12
N ASP A 96 -25.83 -18.68 8.81
CA ASP A 96 -26.38 -18.08 10.04
C ASP A 96 -26.37 -16.55 9.96
N VAL A 97 -27.24 -15.92 10.76
CA VAL A 97 -27.30 -14.47 10.95
C VAL A 97 -26.94 -14.15 12.39
N THR A 98 -25.95 -13.31 12.56
CA THR A 98 -25.47 -12.93 13.90
C THR A 98 -25.24 -11.42 14.00
N GLU A 99 -25.23 -10.90 15.22
CA GLU A 99 -24.73 -9.54 15.51
C GLU A 99 -23.20 -9.57 15.43
N ILE A 100 -22.59 -8.60 14.72
CA ILE A 100 -21.14 -8.57 14.45
C ILE A 100 -20.32 -8.54 15.74
N GLY A 101 -20.69 -7.71 16.72
CA GLY A 101 -19.96 -7.57 17.97
C GLY A 101 -19.85 -8.87 18.77
N PRO A 102 -20.96 -9.49 19.22
CA PRO A 102 -20.94 -10.77 19.92
C PRO A 102 -20.22 -11.88 19.14
N PHE A 103 -20.32 -11.85 17.81
CA PHE A 103 -19.63 -12.81 16.95
C PHE A 103 -18.12 -12.65 17.00
N VAL A 104 -17.60 -11.43 16.76
CA VAL A 104 -16.16 -11.12 16.81
C VAL A 104 -15.61 -11.38 18.22
N ASP A 105 -16.27 -10.89 19.26
CA ASP A 105 -15.84 -11.11 20.65
C ASP A 105 -15.74 -12.60 20.99
N SER A 106 -16.65 -13.43 20.44
CA SER A 106 -16.59 -14.88 20.64
C SER A 106 -15.41 -15.55 19.93
N LEU A 107 -15.00 -15.00 18.78
CA LEU A 107 -13.84 -15.48 18.03
C LEU A 107 -12.53 -15.08 18.70
N MET A 108 -12.47 -13.88 19.28
CA MET A 108 -11.29 -13.37 20.00
C MET A 108 -11.08 -14.10 21.34
N GLN A 109 -12.15 -14.59 21.98
CA GLN A 109 -12.04 -15.32 23.24
C GLN A 109 -11.23 -16.61 23.10
N GLY A 110 -10.05 -16.65 23.75
CA GLY A 110 -9.18 -17.84 23.81
C GLY A 110 -8.28 -18.05 22.61
N ARG A 111 -8.12 -17.04 21.77
CA ARG A 111 -7.16 -16.99 20.66
C ARG A 111 -6.07 -15.98 20.93
N GLU A 112 -5.00 -16.08 20.17
CA GLU A 112 -3.93 -15.09 20.15
C GLU A 112 -4.46 -13.86 19.40
N THR A 113 -4.71 -12.77 20.13
CA THR A 113 -5.09 -11.48 19.60
C THR A 113 -3.84 -10.62 19.49
N ARG A 114 -3.72 -9.89 18.38
CA ARG A 114 -2.75 -8.80 18.25
C ARG A 114 -3.44 -7.54 18.79
N GLU A 115 -2.90 -7.00 19.87
CA GLU A 115 -3.37 -5.76 20.47
C GLU A 115 -2.54 -4.60 19.91
N PHE A 116 -3.22 -3.59 19.40
CA PHE A 116 -2.67 -2.31 18.99
C PHE A 116 -3.21 -1.22 19.92
N ASP A 117 -2.70 0.01 19.83
CA ASP A 117 -3.07 1.08 20.77
C ASP A 117 -4.56 1.43 20.75
N ASP A 118 -5.26 1.23 19.64
CA ASP A 118 -6.66 1.63 19.40
C ASP A 118 -7.56 0.51 18.89
N HIS A 119 -7.00 -0.66 18.57
CA HIS A 119 -7.77 -1.79 18.05
C HIS A 119 -7.15 -3.15 18.40
N GLU A 120 -7.96 -4.18 18.26
CA GLU A 120 -7.56 -5.57 18.44
C GLU A 120 -7.94 -6.37 17.20
N VAL A 121 -7.04 -7.25 16.75
CA VAL A 121 -7.23 -8.11 15.56
C VAL A 121 -7.00 -9.57 15.92
N ALA A 122 -7.82 -10.46 15.36
CA ALA A 122 -7.65 -11.91 15.48
C ALA A 122 -7.89 -12.61 14.16
N LEU A 123 -7.06 -13.62 13.85
CA LEU A 123 -7.27 -14.48 12.69
C LEU A 123 -8.59 -15.26 12.82
N ALA A 124 -9.38 -15.28 11.77
CA ALA A 124 -10.60 -16.08 11.70
C ALA A 124 -10.24 -17.58 11.63
N PRO A 125 -11.09 -18.49 12.13
CA PRO A 125 -10.89 -19.92 11.95
C PRO A 125 -11.21 -20.36 10.54
N ASP A 126 -10.49 -21.38 10.03
CA ASP A 126 -10.80 -22.01 8.76
C ASP A 126 -12.28 -22.44 8.68
N GLY A 127 -12.87 -22.30 7.48
CA GLY A 127 -14.25 -22.69 7.21
C GLY A 127 -15.32 -21.66 7.60
N LEU A 128 -14.92 -20.43 7.95
CA LEU A 128 -15.83 -19.28 8.03
C LEU A 128 -15.83 -18.53 6.70
N GLU A 129 -17.02 -18.25 6.19
CA GLU A 129 -17.20 -17.53 4.92
C GLU A 129 -18.31 -16.48 5.06
N VAL A 130 -18.24 -15.44 4.24
CA VAL A 130 -19.25 -14.37 4.15
C VAL A 130 -19.64 -14.14 2.70
N PRO A 131 -20.86 -13.64 2.40
CA PRO A 131 -21.23 -13.23 1.06
C PRO A 131 -20.49 -11.94 0.72
N SER A 132 -19.70 -11.96 -0.34
CA SER A 132 -18.86 -10.85 -0.80
C SER A 132 -19.16 -10.50 -2.25
N LEU A 133 -19.02 -9.22 -2.60
CA LEU A 133 -19.13 -8.71 -3.96
C LEU A 133 -17.78 -8.93 -4.69
N SER A 134 -17.85 -9.44 -5.91
CA SER A 134 -16.69 -9.59 -6.79
C SER A 134 -16.60 -8.44 -7.80
N THR A 135 -15.44 -8.25 -8.42
CA THR A 135 -15.18 -7.18 -9.42
C THR A 135 -16.09 -7.26 -10.64
N ASP A 136 -16.64 -8.42 -10.98
CA ASP A 136 -17.59 -8.63 -12.07
C ASP A 136 -19.06 -8.41 -11.66
N GLU A 137 -19.30 -7.73 -10.54
CA GLU A 137 -20.62 -7.48 -9.95
C GLU A 137 -21.40 -8.74 -9.63
N THR A 138 -20.72 -9.80 -9.22
CA THR A 138 -21.36 -11.04 -8.77
C THR A 138 -21.12 -11.26 -7.29
N VAL A 139 -21.99 -12.06 -6.65
CA VAL A 139 -21.86 -12.38 -5.23
C VAL A 139 -21.27 -13.78 -5.10
N GLU A 140 -20.23 -13.89 -4.27
CA GLU A 140 -19.55 -15.16 -3.99
C GLU A 140 -19.42 -15.38 -2.48
N TRP A 141 -19.35 -16.64 -2.06
CA TRP A 141 -18.90 -16.96 -0.71
C TRP A 141 -17.39 -16.84 -0.65
N LYS A 142 -16.89 -15.98 0.25
CA LYS A 142 -15.46 -15.72 0.44
C LYS A 142 -15.01 -16.07 1.85
N PRO A 143 -13.81 -16.59 2.02
CA PRO A 143 -13.23 -16.83 3.34
C PRO A 143 -13.15 -15.54 4.16
N LEU A 144 -13.52 -15.63 5.44
CA LEU A 144 -13.23 -14.62 6.43
C LEU A 144 -11.81 -14.84 6.95
N GLU A 145 -10.92 -13.86 6.77
CA GLU A 145 -9.50 -13.98 7.11
C GLU A 145 -9.21 -13.48 8.51
N GLU A 146 -9.63 -12.25 8.80
CA GLU A 146 -9.41 -11.61 10.09
C GLU A 146 -10.69 -10.95 10.60
N VAL A 147 -10.76 -10.72 11.89
CA VAL A 147 -11.80 -9.95 12.56
C VAL A 147 -11.15 -8.89 13.45
N SER A 148 -11.72 -7.69 13.46
CA SER A 148 -11.20 -6.58 14.23
C SER A 148 -12.26 -5.91 15.09
N ARG A 149 -11.83 -5.23 16.16
CA ARG A 149 -12.66 -4.33 16.94
C ARG A 149 -11.89 -3.09 17.35
N HIS A 150 -12.57 -1.95 17.36
CA HIS A 150 -12.03 -0.63 17.69
C HIS A 150 -12.86 0.05 18.75
N GLU A 151 -12.29 1.01 19.49
CA GLU A 151 -13.08 1.87 20.38
C GLU A 151 -14.10 2.67 19.57
N THR A 152 -15.33 2.75 20.04
CA THR A 152 -16.42 3.40 19.32
C THR A 152 -16.27 4.93 19.33
N PRO A 153 -16.37 5.62 18.19
CA PRO A 153 -16.47 7.07 18.15
C PRO A 153 -17.83 7.54 18.71
N ASP A 154 -17.90 8.81 19.11
CA ASP A 154 -19.12 9.42 19.68
C ASP A 154 -20.31 9.41 18.70
N GLU A 155 -20.03 9.47 17.39
CA GLU A 155 -21.01 9.60 16.31
C GLU A 155 -20.80 8.56 15.23
N LEU A 156 -21.91 8.01 14.71
CA LEU A 156 -21.98 7.13 13.56
C LEU A 156 -22.86 7.76 12.48
N LEU A 157 -22.69 7.36 11.23
CA LEU A 157 -23.58 7.67 10.14
C LEU A 157 -24.59 6.52 9.94
N ARG A 158 -25.83 6.88 9.69
CA ARG A 158 -26.91 5.97 9.32
C ARG A 158 -27.39 6.31 7.92
N PHE A 159 -27.23 5.36 7.03
CA PHE A 159 -27.67 5.45 5.63
C PHE A 159 -29.03 4.76 5.50
N GLU A 160 -30.01 5.45 4.92
CA GLU A 160 -31.27 4.86 4.49
C GLU A 160 -31.33 4.85 2.96
N LEU A 161 -31.63 3.68 2.36
CA LEU A 161 -31.70 3.49 0.92
C LEU A 161 -33.15 3.56 0.43
N GLU A 162 -33.38 3.87 -0.85
CA GLU A 162 -34.71 3.96 -1.45
C GLU A 162 -35.53 2.67 -1.32
N SER A 163 -34.89 1.51 -1.23
CA SER A 163 -35.53 0.22 -0.97
C SER A 163 -36.05 0.07 0.47
N GLY A 164 -35.69 0.96 1.38
CA GLY A 164 -35.95 0.89 2.82
C GLY A 164 -34.92 0.09 3.61
N ARG A 165 -33.82 -0.34 2.98
CA ARG A 165 -32.64 -0.91 3.66
C ARG A 165 -31.92 0.17 4.43
N ALA A 166 -31.22 -0.21 5.50
CA ALA A 166 -30.40 0.72 6.23
C ALA A 166 -29.10 0.05 6.71
N ILE A 167 -28.05 0.86 6.87
CA ILE A 167 -26.79 0.45 7.48
C ILE A 167 -26.25 1.58 8.34
N ARG A 168 -25.53 1.25 9.43
CA ARG A 168 -24.82 2.21 10.28
C ARG A 168 -23.33 1.89 10.22
N ALA A 169 -22.54 2.94 10.10
CA ALA A 169 -21.09 2.83 10.04
C ALA A 169 -20.41 4.04 10.69
N THR A 170 -19.13 3.93 10.99
CA THR A 170 -18.30 5.08 11.36
C THR A 170 -18.13 6.03 10.16
N LYS A 171 -17.74 7.28 10.39
CA LYS A 171 -17.52 8.27 9.31
C LYS A 171 -16.44 7.86 8.34
N ALA A 172 -15.35 7.27 8.85
CA ALA A 172 -14.23 6.78 8.08
C ALA A 172 -14.46 5.37 7.48
N HIS A 173 -15.61 4.73 7.75
CA HIS A 173 -15.91 3.41 7.17
C HIS A 173 -16.00 3.48 5.66
N SER A 174 -15.48 2.46 5.00
CA SER A 174 -15.50 2.38 3.54
C SER A 174 -16.73 1.63 3.02
N PHE A 175 -17.26 2.12 1.94
CA PHE A 175 -18.23 1.45 1.07
C PHE A 175 -17.62 1.31 -0.32
N VAL A 176 -18.32 0.65 -1.22
CA VAL A 176 -17.95 0.62 -2.64
C VAL A 176 -19.02 1.29 -3.49
N THR A 177 -18.59 1.99 -4.53
CA THR A 177 -19.47 2.59 -5.53
C THR A 177 -18.99 2.23 -6.94
N ARG A 178 -19.83 2.52 -7.96
CA ARG A 178 -19.48 2.24 -9.34
C ARG A 178 -18.69 3.41 -9.92
N GLY A 179 -17.41 3.19 -10.25
CA GLY A 179 -16.62 4.08 -11.07
C GLY A 179 -16.97 3.99 -12.56
N ASP A 180 -16.16 4.58 -13.44
CA ASP A 180 -16.39 4.59 -14.88
C ASP A 180 -16.26 3.19 -15.51
N GLU A 181 -15.30 2.37 -15.07
CA GLU A 181 -15.06 1.00 -15.56
C GLU A 181 -15.00 -0.05 -14.43
N ASP A 182 -14.73 0.36 -13.18
CA ASP A 182 -14.49 -0.52 -12.03
C ASP A 182 -15.36 -0.18 -10.82
N ILE A 183 -15.34 -1.06 -9.80
CA ILE A 183 -15.90 -0.80 -8.47
C ILE A 183 -14.79 -0.12 -7.66
N ILE A 184 -15.10 1.06 -7.10
CA ILE A 184 -14.15 1.86 -6.34
C ILE A 184 -14.59 2.02 -4.89
N PRO A 185 -13.65 2.00 -3.92
CA PRO A 185 -13.95 2.31 -2.53
C PRO A 185 -14.29 3.79 -2.36
N VAL A 186 -15.12 4.10 -1.37
CA VAL A 186 -15.55 5.46 -1.04
C VAL A 186 -15.83 5.56 0.46
N GLU A 187 -15.32 6.62 1.11
CA GLU A 187 -15.57 6.84 2.53
C GLU A 187 -17.04 7.22 2.82
N ALA A 188 -17.54 6.75 3.97
CA ALA A 188 -18.89 7.01 4.42
C ALA A 188 -19.21 8.52 4.55
N ASP A 189 -18.23 9.32 5.00
CA ASP A 189 -18.39 10.77 5.19
C ASP A 189 -18.40 11.55 3.86
N SER A 190 -17.86 10.99 2.79
CA SER A 190 -17.87 11.57 1.44
C SER A 190 -19.14 11.29 0.64
N LEU A 191 -19.99 10.36 1.11
CA LEU A 191 -21.24 9.99 0.44
C LEU A 191 -22.32 11.04 0.66
N GLU A 192 -23.09 11.32 -0.39
CA GLU A 192 -24.22 12.24 -0.36
C GLU A 192 -25.56 11.53 -0.67
N ALA A 193 -26.66 12.15 -0.25
CA ALA A 193 -27.99 11.68 -0.64
C ALA A 193 -28.14 11.74 -2.18
N GLY A 194 -28.40 10.60 -2.78
CA GLY A 194 -28.44 10.43 -4.23
C GLY A 194 -27.40 9.47 -4.79
N ASP A 195 -26.32 9.24 -4.06
CA ASP A 195 -25.30 8.23 -4.41
C ASP A 195 -25.86 6.82 -4.29
N ARG A 196 -25.11 5.85 -4.77
CA ARG A 196 -25.58 4.47 -4.85
C ARG A 196 -24.62 3.51 -4.17
N LEU A 197 -25.20 2.65 -3.33
CA LEU A 197 -24.48 1.54 -2.69
C LEU A 197 -24.95 0.21 -3.28
N PRO A 198 -24.07 -0.78 -3.40
CA PRO A 198 -24.45 -2.10 -3.85
C PRO A 198 -25.25 -2.82 -2.77
N ALA A 199 -26.33 -3.47 -3.21
CA ALA A 199 -27.16 -4.29 -2.36
C ALA A 199 -27.65 -5.51 -3.16
N PHE A 200 -28.00 -6.61 -2.51
CA PHE A 200 -28.48 -7.79 -3.18
C PHE A 200 -29.58 -8.53 -2.40
N GLY A 201 -30.27 -9.45 -3.09
CA GLY A 201 -31.35 -10.27 -2.55
C GLY A 201 -32.69 -9.55 -2.43
N ASP A 202 -33.74 -10.34 -2.32
CA ASP A 202 -35.11 -9.88 -2.09
C ASP A 202 -35.27 -9.42 -0.63
N TYR A 203 -35.35 -8.10 -0.43
CA TYR A 203 -35.45 -7.49 0.90
C TYR A 203 -36.90 -7.40 1.38
N ASP A 204 -37.16 -7.90 2.58
CA ASP A 204 -38.45 -7.75 3.25
C ASP A 204 -38.38 -6.67 4.36
N PRO A 205 -39.02 -5.51 4.16
CA PRO A 205 -39.02 -4.44 5.17
C PRO A 205 -39.65 -4.82 6.52
N ALA A 206 -40.51 -5.87 6.54
CA ALA A 206 -41.15 -6.30 7.78
C ALA A 206 -40.21 -7.08 8.71
N THR A 207 -39.31 -7.86 8.15
CA THR A 207 -38.27 -8.64 8.87
C THR A 207 -36.95 -7.91 8.91
N ARG A 208 -36.76 -6.89 8.09
CA ARG A 208 -35.49 -6.20 7.86
C ARG A 208 -34.36 -7.17 7.53
N SER A 209 -34.62 -8.03 6.57
CA SER A 209 -33.67 -9.03 6.11
C SER A 209 -33.93 -9.42 4.66
N ILE A 210 -32.89 -9.91 3.99
CA ILE A 210 -33.05 -10.60 2.70
C ILE A 210 -33.53 -12.04 2.91
N ASP A 211 -34.02 -12.67 1.84
CA ASP A 211 -34.35 -14.12 1.87
C ASP A 211 -33.06 -14.95 1.85
N LEU A 212 -32.67 -15.47 3.00
CA LEU A 212 -31.45 -16.28 3.16
C LEU A 212 -31.45 -17.55 2.27
N ALA A 213 -32.63 -18.04 1.84
CA ALA A 213 -32.70 -19.19 0.93
C ALA A 213 -32.18 -18.85 -0.48
N GLU A 214 -32.06 -17.59 -0.83
CA GLU A 214 -31.42 -17.19 -2.10
C GLU A 214 -29.92 -17.40 -2.07
N LEU A 215 -29.25 -17.25 -0.91
CA LEU A 215 -27.82 -17.46 -0.75
C LEU A 215 -27.39 -18.94 -0.90
N GLU A 216 -28.35 -19.88 -0.81
CA GLU A 216 -28.11 -21.31 -1.04
C GLU A 216 -28.20 -21.69 -2.52
N ARG A 217 -28.60 -20.75 -3.40
CA ARG A 217 -28.72 -20.99 -4.84
C ARG A 217 -27.36 -20.76 -5.51
N THR A 218 -26.62 -21.83 -5.74
CA THR A 218 -25.34 -21.75 -6.46
C THR A 218 -25.56 -21.93 -7.97
N VAL A 219 -24.89 -21.10 -8.77
CA VAL A 219 -24.88 -21.25 -10.24
C VAL A 219 -23.94 -22.38 -10.61
N ALA A 220 -24.48 -23.44 -11.20
CA ALA A 220 -23.67 -24.42 -11.91
C ALA A 220 -23.04 -23.70 -13.12
N THR A 221 -21.72 -23.46 -13.12
CA THR A 221 -20.99 -22.92 -14.25
C THR A 221 -21.25 -23.78 -15.49
N ASP A 222 -21.95 -23.21 -16.47
CA ASP A 222 -22.32 -23.85 -17.73
C ASP A 222 -21.05 -24.03 -18.57
N GLY A 223 -20.60 -25.27 -18.65
CA GLY A 223 -19.38 -25.61 -19.43
C GLY A 223 -18.74 -26.91 -18.95
N GLY A 224 -19.45 -27.99 -19.02
CA GLY A 224 -19.08 -29.42 -19.17
C GLY A 224 -17.67 -29.95 -18.84
N VAL A 225 -16.90 -29.34 -17.95
CA VAL A 225 -15.67 -29.93 -17.41
C VAL A 225 -15.41 -29.43 -15.99
N ARG A 226 -15.65 -30.33 -15.00
CA ARG A 226 -15.15 -30.32 -13.63
C ARG A 226 -15.82 -29.43 -12.59
N ALA A 227 -16.95 -29.89 -12.08
CA ALA A 227 -17.45 -29.52 -10.75
C ALA A 227 -16.49 -29.82 -9.58
N GLU A 228 -15.47 -30.65 -9.77
CA GLU A 228 -14.47 -30.98 -8.72
C GLU A 228 -13.32 -29.97 -8.60
N SER A 229 -13.10 -29.10 -9.61
CA SER A 229 -12.04 -28.08 -9.56
C SER A 229 -12.51 -26.74 -9.02
N ALA A 230 -13.80 -26.43 -9.12
CA ALA A 230 -14.40 -25.21 -8.57
C ALA A 230 -14.57 -25.31 -7.04
N VAL A 231 -14.93 -26.48 -6.54
CA VAL A 231 -15.01 -26.77 -5.09
C VAL A 231 -13.60 -26.79 -4.43
N ALA A 232 -12.56 -27.10 -5.20
CA ALA A 232 -11.17 -27.07 -4.72
C ALA A 232 -10.56 -25.66 -4.70
N ALA A 233 -11.21 -24.65 -5.35
CA ALA A 233 -10.77 -23.25 -5.37
C ALA A 233 -11.59 -22.35 -4.43
N GLY A 234 -12.56 -22.89 -3.66
CA GLY A 234 -13.33 -22.14 -2.66
C GLY A 234 -14.23 -21.02 -3.22
N ARG A 235 -14.46 -20.94 -4.52
CA ARG A 235 -15.28 -19.90 -5.16
C ARG A 235 -16.65 -20.44 -5.54
N GLU A 236 -17.59 -20.30 -4.64
CA GLU A 236 -19.00 -20.67 -4.86
C GLU A 236 -19.80 -19.41 -5.21
N ARG A 237 -20.12 -19.21 -6.50
CA ARG A 237 -20.92 -18.08 -6.97
C ARG A 237 -22.39 -18.29 -6.59
N ILE A 238 -23.00 -17.24 -6.06
CA ILE A 238 -24.41 -17.22 -5.64
C ILE A 238 -25.26 -16.67 -6.79
N ASP A 239 -26.42 -17.32 -7.08
CA ASP A 239 -27.38 -16.86 -8.10
C ASP A 239 -28.27 -15.76 -7.54
N ILE A 240 -27.71 -14.58 -7.38
CA ILE A 240 -28.39 -13.40 -6.84
C ILE A 240 -27.98 -12.16 -7.64
N ASP A 241 -28.96 -11.29 -7.91
CA ASP A 241 -28.71 -10.06 -8.65
C ASP A 241 -28.22 -8.95 -7.70
N VAL A 242 -27.16 -8.24 -8.12
CA VAL A 242 -26.67 -7.04 -7.44
C VAL A 242 -27.43 -5.81 -7.97
N VAL A 243 -27.95 -5.02 -7.06
CA VAL A 243 -28.68 -3.78 -7.34
C VAL A 243 -27.93 -2.61 -6.73
N TRP A 244 -27.66 -1.58 -7.52
CA TRP A 244 -27.08 -0.32 -7.05
C TRP A 244 -28.21 0.57 -6.51
N ASP A 245 -28.48 0.45 -5.21
CA ASP A 245 -29.58 1.12 -4.51
C ASP A 245 -29.18 2.55 -4.12
N ARG A 246 -30.11 3.46 -4.19
CA ARG A 246 -29.85 4.88 -4.00
C ARG A 246 -29.99 5.28 -2.54
N ILE A 247 -29.07 6.10 -2.04
CA ILE A 247 -29.13 6.69 -0.71
C ILE A 247 -30.26 7.74 -0.68
N GLU A 248 -31.30 7.51 0.14
CA GLU A 248 -32.40 8.43 0.37
C GLU A 248 -32.02 9.52 1.39
N SER A 249 -31.38 9.09 2.50
CA SER A 249 -30.97 10.02 3.56
C SER A 249 -29.75 9.50 4.33
N ILE A 250 -28.97 10.43 4.86
CA ILE A 250 -27.83 10.19 5.76
C ILE A 250 -28.08 10.96 7.04
N GLU A 251 -28.06 10.27 8.18
CA GLU A 251 -28.29 10.86 9.49
C GLU A 251 -27.14 10.56 10.44
N THR A 252 -26.64 11.57 11.16
CA THR A 252 -25.67 11.35 12.24
C THR A 252 -26.40 10.84 13.48
N VAL A 253 -25.99 9.70 13.99
CA VAL A 253 -26.54 9.05 15.18
C VAL A 253 -25.46 8.87 16.26
N LYS A 254 -25.86 8.95 17.53
CA LYS A 254 -24.92 8.68 18.62
C LYS A 254 -24.71 7.20 18.79
N SER A 255 -23.47 6.81 19.10
CA SER A 255 -23.15 5.45 19.49
C SER A 255 -23.35 5.25 20.98
N ASP A 256 -23.97 4.12 21.35
CA ASP A 256 -24.10 3.65 22.74
C ASP A 256 -23.26 2.39 23.00
N HIS A 257 -22.41 1.99 22.04
CA HIS A 257 -21.57 0.78 22.09
C HIS A 257 -20.15 1.12 22.57
N GLU A 258 -19.47 0.18 23.22
CA GLU A 258 -18.10 0.32 23.68
C GLU A 258 -17.12 0.13 22.52
N TYR A 259 -17.44 -0.78 21.57
CA TYR A 259 -16.62 -1.11 20.41
C TYR A 259 -17.46 -1.09 19.12
N VAL A 260 -16.76 -0.85 18.03
CA VAL A 260 -17.19 -1.06 16.63
C VAL A 260 -16.35 -2.18 16.02
N TYR A 261 -16.86 -2.85 14.99
CA TYR A 261 -16.32 -4.14 14.51
C TYR A 261 -16.23 -4.19 13.01
N ASP A 262 -15.26 -4.95 12.48
CA ASP A 262 -15.12 -5.16 11.05
C ASP A 262 -14.59 -6.56 10.70
N PHE A 263 -14.68 -6.93 9.41
CA PHE A 263 -14.26 -8.19 8.81
C PHE A 263 -13.28 -7.95 7.67
N SER A 264 -12.16 -8.66 7.66
CA SER A 264 -11.27 -8.76 6.49
C SER A 264 -11.62 -10.01 5.69
N VAL A 265 -11.85 -9.85 4.39
CA VAL A 265 -12.40 -10.86 3.49
C VAL A 265 -11.55 -10.94 2.23
N GLU A 266 -11.25 -12.13 1.72
CA GLU A 266 -10.47 -12.32 0.49
C GLU A 266 -11.08 -11.57 -0.71
N GLY A 267 -10.28 -10.81 -1.46
CA GLY A 267 -10.64 -10.18 -2.73
C GLY A 267 -10.96 -8.69 -2.60
N LEU A 268 -12.20 -8.26 -2.92
CA LEU A 268 -12.63 -6.86 -2.77
C LEU A 268 -12.87 -6.42 -1.32
N GLU A 269 -12.47 -7.19 -0.32
CA GLU A 269 -12.66 -6.88 1.11
C GLU A 269 -14.11 -6.49 1.46
N THR A 270 -15.09 -7.03 0.74
CA THR A 270 -16.51 -6.72 0.97
C THR A 270 -17.22 -7.84 1.73
N PHE A 271 -18.18 -7.46 2.55
CA PHE A 271 -19.11 -8.38 3.18
C PHE A 271 -20.51 -7.75 3.25
N THR A 272 -21.48 -8.48 3.75
CA THR A 272 -22.88 -8.08 3.62
C THR A 272 -23.62 -8.13 4.94
N THR A 273 -24.40 -7.07 5.19
CA THR A 273 -25.37 -7.07 6.28
C THR A 273 -26.58 -7.95 5.98
N VAL A 274 -27.36 -8.30 6.99
CA VAL A 274 -28.59 -9.06 6.83
C VAL A 274 -29.64 -8.36 5.96
N GLU A 275 -29.57 -7.04 5.85
CA GLU A 275 -30.43 -6.25 4.96
C GLU A 275 -29.97 -6.30 3.49
N GLY A 276 -28.87 -6.98 3.21
CA GLY A 276 -28.31 -7.16 1.88
C GLY A 276 -27.48 -5.95 1.40
N VAL A 277 -27.15 -4.99 2.25
CA VAL A 277 -26.26 -3.88 1.91
C VAL A 277 -24.82 -4.38 2.00
N VAL A 278 -24.06 -4.14 0.94
CA VAL A 278 -22.63 -4.48 0.87
C VAL A 278 -21.82 -3.38 1.53
N THR A 279 -20.90 -3.78 2.37
CA THR A 279 -19.93 -2.92 3.07
C THR A 279 -18.51 -3.36 2.72
N HIS A 280 -17.55 -2.50 2.93
CA HIS A 280 -16.17 -2.70 2.50
C HIS A 280 -15.20 -2.40 3.66
N ASN A 281 -14.17 -3.21 3.81
CA ASN A 281 -13.09 -3.00 4.76
C ASN A 281 -11.79 -2.68 4.01
N THR A 282 -11.11 -1.62 4.39
CA THR A 282 -9.85 -1.20 3.78
C THR A 282 -8.62 -1.50 4.64
N MET A 283 -8.79 -2.13 5.81
CA MET A 283 -7.69 -2.30 6.76
C MET A 283 -6.56 -3.23 6.28
N ASN A 284 -6.89 -4.28 5.52
CA ASN A 284 -5.93 -5.29 5.08
C ASN A 284 -6.09 -5.60 3.58
N THR A 285 -6.19 -4.58 2.74
CA THR A 285 -6.39 -4.81 1.30
C THR A 285 -5.12 -5.32 0.63
N PHE A 286 -5.17 -6.58 0.18
CA PHE A 286 -4.32 -7.07 -0.88
C PHE A 286 -5.04 -6.81 -2.20
N HIS A 287 -4.77 -5.69 -2.84
CA HIS A 287 -5.28 -5.45 -4.18
C HIS A 287 -4.27 -5.93 -5.21
N TYR A 288 -4.79 -6.55 -6.26
CA TYR A 288 -4.01 -6.74 -7.47
C TYR A 288 -3.75 -5.35 -8.07
N ALA A 289 -2.56 -4.79 -7.89
CA ALA A 289 -2.20 -3.47 -8.41
C ALA A 289 -2.35 -3.45 -9.92
N GLY A 290 -3.53 -3.06 -10.41
CA GLY A 290 -3.81 -2.85 -11.84
C GLY A 290 -3.44 -3.99 -12.80
N VAL A 291 -2.74 -5.01 -12.32
CA VAL A 291 -2.32 -6.22 -13.02
C VAL A 291 -2.94 -7.38 -12.25
N ALA A 292 -3.98 -8.00 -12.78
CA ALA A 292 -4.72 -9.12 -12.16
C ALA A 292 -3.85 -10.38 -11.85
N GLU A 293 -2.53 -10.24 -11.85
CA GLU A 293 -1.58 -11.34 -11.80
C GLU A 293 -0.45 -11.16 -10.76
N ILE A 294 -0.32 -9.99 -10.10
CA ILE A 294 0.72 -9.73 -9.08
C ILE A 294 0.06 -9.24 -7.80
N ASP A 295 0.29 -9.94 -6.71
CA ASP A 295 -0.17 -9.55 -5.38
C ASP A 295 0.72 -8.43 -4.82
N VAL A 296 0.14 -7.34 -4.36
CA VAL A 296 0.86 -6.21 -3.76
C VAL A 296 0.21 -5.85 -2.43
N THR A 297 1.04 -5.70 -1.39
CA THR A 297 0.58 -5.23 -0.09
C THR A 297 0.18 -3.76 -0.19
N GLN A 298 -1.06 -3.45 0.14
CA GLN A 298 -1.65 -2.10 0.08
C GLN A 298 -2.32 -1.74 1.41
N GLY A 299 -2.78 -0.51 1.52
CA GLY A 299 -3.50 -0.03 2.69
C GLY A 299 -2.64 0.12 3.94
N LEU A 300 -3.25 -0.07 5.11
CA LEU A 300 -2.59 0.11 6.40
C LEU A 300 -1.33 -0.76 6.58
N PRO A 301 -1.30 -2.05 6.19
CA PRO A 301 -0.08 -2.86 6.27
C PRO A 301 1.10 -2.22 5.52
N ARG A 302 0.86 -1.65 4.34
CA ARG A 302 1.89 -0.95 3.56
C ARG A 302 2.35 0.33 4.24
N LEU A 303 1.45 1.12 4.81
CA LEU A 303 1.81 2.31 5.60
C LEU A 303 2.67 1.93 6.81
N ILE A 304 2.34 0.86 7.52
CA ILE A 304 3.14 0.35 8.64
C ILE A 304 4.53 -0.07 8.17
N GLU A 305 4.67 -0.79 7.05
CA GLU A 305 5.97 -1.15 6.49
C GLU A 305 6.86 0.07 6.20
N LEU A 306 6.26 1.13 5.61
CA LEU A 306 6.97 2.36 5.28
C LEU A 306 7.41 3.10 6.54
N VAL A 307 6.53 3.26 7.54
CA VAL A 307 6.80 3.95 8.81
C VAL A 307 7.80 3.17 9.67
N ASP A 308 7.74 1.84 9.65
CA ASP A 308 8.69 0.97 10.31
C ASP A 308 10.03 0.83 9.58
N ALA A 309 10.13 1.42 8.39
CA ALA A 309 11.32 1.33 7.53
C ALA A 309 11.78 -0.12 7.35
N ARG A 310 10.87 -1.04 7.01
CA ARG A 310 11.21 -2.44 6.79
C ARG A 310 12.23 -2.57 5.67
N LYS A 311 13.24 -3.41 5.89
CA LYS A 311 14.34 -3.61 4.91
C LYS A 311 13.86 -4.25 3.60
N THR A 312 12.87 -5.12 3.70
CA THR A 312 12.28 -5.78 2.54
C THR A 312 10.76 -5.72 2.74
N PRO A 313 10.00 -5.17 1.79
CA PRO A 313 8.54 -5.24 1.79
C PRO A 313 8.06 -6.69 1.78
N ASP A 314 6.83 -6.96 2.23
CA ASP A 314 6.24 -8.29 2.17
C ASP A 314 6.03 -8.73 0.71
N THR A 315 5.71 -7.78 -0.17
CA THR A 315 5.58 -7.98 -1.63
C THR A 315 6.50 -7.00 -2.38
N PRO A 316 7.82 -7.32 -2.53
CA PRO A 316 8.72 -6.46 -3.29
C PRO A 316 8.31 -6.45 -4.76
N MET A 317 8.25 -5.24 -5.35
CA MET A 317 7.83 -5.02 -6.72
C MET A 317 8.59 -3.85 -7.35
N MET A 318 8.78 -3.92 -8.67
CA MET A 318 9.28 -2.81 -9.47
C MET A 318 8.38 -2.55 -10.66
N THR A 319 8.23 -1.28 -11.00
CA THR A 319 7.66 -0.83 -12.27
C THR A 319 8.77 -0.39 -13.17
N VAL A 320 9.08 -1.20 -14.18
CA VAL A 320 10.21 -1.00 -15.08
C VAL A 320 9.73 -0.40 -16.38
N HIS A 321 10.13 0.84 -16.63
CA HIS A 321 9.90 1.53 -17.88
C HIS A 321 11.01 1.22 -18.88
N LEU A 322 10.63 1.14 -20.17
CA LEU A 322 11.56 0.82 -21.24
C LEU A 322 11.92 2.06 -22.06
N ASP A 323 13.10 2.05 -22.67
CA ASP A 323 13.59 3.15 -23.51
C ASP A 323 13.48 2.84 -25.01
N GLY A 324 13.25 3.88 -25.81
CA GLY A 324 13.30 3.85 -27.26
C GLY A 324 12.42 2.80 -27.92
N ASP A 325 13.05 1.93 -28.72
CA ASP A 325 12.35 0.87 -29.45
C ASP A 325 11.85 -0.25 -28.54
N TYR A 326 12.46 -0.43 -27.34
CA TYR A 326 12.04 -1.44 -26.36
C TYR A 326 10.68 -1.11 -25.75
N ALA A 327 10.34 0.19 -25.64
CA ALA A 327 9.05 0.63 -25.11
C ALA A 327 7.88 0.38 -26.09
N THR A 328 8.14 0.29 -27.40
CA THR A 328 7.10 0.24 -28.43
C THR A 328 6.99 -1.11 -29.14
N ASP A 329 8.04 -1.91 -29.13
CA ASP A 329 8.11 -3.23 -29.77
C ASP A 329 8.02 -4.34 -28.72
N ARG A 330 6.98 -5.17 -28.83
CA ARG A 330 6.72 -6.27 -27.90
C ARG A 330 7.84 -7.32 -27.88
N GLU A 331 8.44 -7.62 -29.03
CA GLU A 331 9.51 -8.61 -29.10
C GLU A 331 10.76 -8.14 -28.34
N ARG A 332 11.11 -6.84 -28.50
CA ARG A 332 12.20 -6.23 -27.75
C ARG A 332 11.91 -6.09 -26.26
N ALA A 333 10.67 -5.77 -25.90
CA ALA A 333 10.27 -5.76 -24.49
C ALA A 333 10.47 -7.16 -23.85
N HIS A 334 10.14 -8.24 -24.59
CA HIS A 334 10.40 -9.60 -24.10
C HIS A 334 11.91 -9.93 -23.97
N GLU A 335 12.78 -9.34 -24.77
CA GLU A 335 14.24 -9.50 -24.59
C GLU A 335 14.70 -8.98 -23.22
N VAL A 336 14.12 -7.87 -22.76
CA VAL A 336 14.39 -7.32 -21.41
C VAL A 336 13.79 -8.21 -20.32
N VAL A 337 12.57 -8.71 -20.51
CA VAL A 337 11.94 -9.64 -19.56
C VAL A 337 12.82 -10.87 -19.31
N TRP A 338 13.37 -11.47 -20.37
CA TRP A 338 14.23 -12.67 -20.24
C TRP A 338 15.57 -12.38 -19.54
N GLN A 339 16.00 -11.11 -19.48
CA GLN A 339 17.17 -10.72 -18.71
C GLN A 339 16.84 -10.46 -17.23
N ILE A 340 15.60 -10.07 -16.93
CA ILE A 340 15.13 -9.75 -15.57
C ILE A 340 14.60 -10.99 -14.86
N GLU A 341 13.68 -11.76 -15.48
CA GLU A 341 12.99 -12.89 -14.85
C GLU A 341 13.92 -14.06 -14.59
N ALA A 342 13.94 -14.52 -13.33
CA ALA A 342 14.70 -15.70 -12.93
C ALA A 342 14.24 -16.95 -13.68
N THR A 343 15.06 -17.44 -14.57
CA THR A 343 14.80 -18.71 -15.25
C THR A 343 15.46 -19.84 -14.51
N ARG A 344 14.67 -20.58 -13.72
CA ARG A 344 15.15 -21.76 -12.99
C ARG A 344 15.33 -22.94 -13.94
N ILE A 345 16.31 -23.79 -13.66
CA ILE A 345 16.62 -24.95 -14.51
C ILE A 345 15.42 -25.89 -14.68
N LEU A 346 14.58 -26.05 -13.66
CA LEU A 346 13.34 -26.84 -13.71
C LEU A 346 12.31 -26.34 -14.73
N ALA A 347 12.33 -25.05 -15.07
CA ALA A 347 11.45 -24.49 -16.08
C ALA A 347 11.91 -24.79 -17.52
N LEU A 348 13.14 -25.27 -17.69
CA LEU A 348 13.76 -25.54 -18.98
C LEU A 348 13.67 -27.00 -19.44
N GLY A 349 13.29 -27.93 -18.56
CA GLY A 349 13.21 -29.34 -18.91
C GLY A 349 12.68 -30.23 -17.79
N ASP A 350 12.49 -31.49 -18.13
CA ASP A 350 12.00 -32.51 -17.20
C ASP A 350 13.16 -33.12 -16.40
N VAL A 351 13.02 -33.12 -15.08
CA VAL A 351 14.02 -33.70 -14.18
C VAL A 351 13.62 -35.11 -13.75
N SER A 352 14.45 -36.06 -14.01
CA SER A 352 14.28 -37.46 -13.61
C SER A 352 15.45 -37.96 -12.77
N THR A 353 15.19 -38.88 -11.85
CA THR A 353 16.23 -39.50 -11.03
C THR A 353 16.42 -40.96 -11.38
N ASN A 354 17.64 -41.34 -11.76
CA ASN A 354 18.02 -42.72 -11.95
C ASN A 354 18.71 -43.27 -10.69
N VAL A 355 17.93 -43.93 -9.86
CA VAL A 355 18.41 -44.48 -8.58
C VAL A 355 19.40 -45.64 -8.77
N ALA A 356 19.33 -46.37 -9.90
CA ALA A 356 20.23 -47.50 -10.17
C ALA A 356 21.65 -47.03 -10.44
N ASP A 357 21.79 -45.92 -11.17
CA ASP A 357 23.10 -45.34 -11.52
C ASP A 357 23.47 -44.17 -10.60
N MET A 358 22.56 -43.79 -9.65
CA MET A 358 22.74 -42.67 -8.73
C MET A 358 22.94 -41.32 -9.44
N LEU A 359 22.17 -41.07 -10.50
CA LEU A 359 22.28 -39.90 -11.33
C LEU A 359 20.93 -39.12 -11.35
N VAL A 360 21.04 -37.82 -11.46
CA VAL A 360 19.94 -36.90 -11.84
C VAL A 360 20.08 -36.62 -13.32
N ARG A 361 19.02 -36.79 -14.08
CA ARG A 361 18.96 -36.52 -15.52
C ARG A 361 17.98 -35.41 -15.78
N ILE A 362 18.39 -34.42 -16.52
CA ILE A 362 17.58 -33.30 -17.00
C ILE A 362 17.46 -33.45 -18.51
N ASP A 363 16.24 -33.64 -18.98
CA ASP A 363 15.89 -33.67 -20.40
C ASP A 363 15.36 -32.28 -20.78
N LEU A 364 16.18 -31.42 -21.42
CA LEU A 364 15.88 -30.07 -21.78
C LEU A 364 14.85 -30.01 -22.91
N ASN A 365 13.85 -29.12 -22.79
CA ASN A 365 12.81 -28.92 -23.79
C ASN A 365 13.29 -27.96 -24.90
N GLU A 366 13.48 -28.47 -26.10
CA GLU A 366 13.93 -27.67 -27.25
C GLU A 366 12.99 -26.52 -27.60
N GLU A 367 11.68 -26.70 -27.47
CA GLU A 367 10.68 -25.69 -27.79
C GLU A 367 10.80 -24.50 -26.84
N THR A 368 10.87 -24.77 -25.54
CA THR A 368 11.07 -23.75 -24.48
C THR A 368 12.40 -23.02 -24.64
N LEU A 369 13.49 -23.75 -24.97
CA LEU A 369 14.80 -23.13 -25.18
C LEU A 369 14.80 -22.19 -26.40
N ARG A 370 14.14 -22.56 -27.51
CA ARG A 370 14.05 -21.73 -28.71
C ARG A 370 13.11 -20.55 -28.56
N GLU A 371 12.06 -20.69 -27.76
CA GLU A 371 11.15 -19.60 -27.45
C GLU A 371 11.83 -18.51 -26.61
N ARG A 372 12.58 -18.92 -25.57
CA ARG A 372 13.26 -17.97 -24.68
C ARG A 372 14.55 -17.39 -25.26
N TRP A 373 15.25 -18.12 -26.11
CA TRP A 373 16.49 -17.66 -26.75
C TRP A 373 16.48 -17.89 -28.26
N PRO A 374 15.68 -17.12 -29.01
CA PRO A 374 15.52 -17.30 -30.46
C PRO A 374 16.80 -17.01 -31.26
N THR A 375 17.75 -16.28 -30.67
CA THR A 375 19.01 -15.88 -31.32
C THR A 375 20.15 -16.87 -31.13
N VAL A 376 19.93 -17.97 -30.40
CA VAL A 376 20.98 -19.00 -30.16
C VAL A 376 21.12 -19.90 -31.37
N ASP A 377 22.32 -19.93 -31.94
CA ASP A 377 22.66 -20.73 -33.12
C ASP A 377 22.70 -22.24 -32.83
N SER A 378 22.98 -22.66 -31.58
CA SER A 378 23.15 -24.06 -31.19
C SER A 378 22.55 -24.34 -29.81
N LEU A 379 21.62 -25.30 -29.74
CA LEU A 379 21.08 -25.82 -28.48
C LEU A 379 22.16 -26.50 -27.62
N ASP A 380 23.19 -27.06 -28.24
CA ASP A 380 24.33 -27.66 -27.54
C ASP A 380 25.12 -26.65 -26.71
N ASP A 381 25.24 -25.42 -27.18
CA ASP A 381 25.89 -24.33 -26.45
C ASP A 381 25.11 -23.96 -25.19
N VAL A 382 23.79 -23.83 -25.30
CA VAL A 382 22.90 -23.52 -24.13
C VAL A 382 22.94 -24.68 -23.12
N ALA A 383 22.86 -25.92 -23.58
CA ALA A 383 22.97 -27.06 -22.70
C ALA A 383 24.34 -27.13 -22.01
N GLY A 384 25.39 -26.65 -22.69
CA GLY A 384 26.72 -26.49 -22.12
C GLY A 384 26.80 -25.43 -21.03
N GLU A 385 26.16 -24.28 -21.24
CA GLU A 385 26.02 -23.20 -20.22
C GLU A 385 25.23 -23.68 -19.01
N ILE A 386 24.10 -24.38 -19.23
CA ILE A 386 23.28 -24.96 -18.15
C ILE A 386 24.12 -25.96 -17.33
N ALA A 387 24.86 -26.85 -18.00
CA ALA A 387 25.74 -27.81 -17.32
C ALA A 387 26.79 -27.08 -16.48
N GLY A 388 27.43 -26.03 -17.01
CA GLY A 388 28.41 -25.22 -16.27
C GLY A 388 27.81 -24.50 -15.09
N THR A 389 26.57 -24.03 -15.19
CA THR A 389 25.82 -23.40 -14.08
C THR A 389 25.55 -24.41 -12.97
N ILE A 390 25.13 -25.64 -13.33
CA ILE A 390 24.91 -26.74 -12.38
C ILE A 390 26.20 -27.11 -11.66
N GLU A 391 27.33 -27.25 -12.41
CA GLU A 391 28.64 -27.53 -11.83
C GLU A 391 29.06 -26.48 -10.81
N SER A 392 28.86 -25.20 -11.16
CA SER A 392 29.23 -24.07 -10.31
C SER A 392 28.36 -23.97 -9.06
N ALA A 393 27.04 -24.18 -9.19
CA ALA A 393 26.08 -24.04 -8.12
C ALA A 393 26.09 -25.21 -7.13
N LEU A 394 26.14 -26.45 -7.66
CA LEU A 394 26.03 -27.67 -6.84
C LEU A 394 27.38 -28.31 -6.50
N GLY A 395 28.46 -27.87 -7.14
CA GLY A 395 29.80 -28.43 -6.96
C GLY A 395 29.91 -29.90 -7.39
N VAL A 396 29.20 -30.28 -8.45
CA VAL A 396 29.17 -31.65 -9.00
C VAL A 396 29.68 -31.64 -10.43
N ASP A 397 30.25 -32.77 -10.90
CA ASP A 397 30.62 -32.93 -12.30
C ASP A 397 29.38 -33.30 -13.13
N THR A 398 29.19 -32.63 -14.28
CA THR A 398 28.11 -32.92 -15.22
C THR A 398 28.60 -33.73 -16.41
N VAL A 399 27.72 -34.56 -16.97
CA VAL A 399 27.96 -35.34 -18.20
C VAL A 399 26.81 -35.04 -19.17
N ARG A 400 27.12 -34.80 -20.44
CA ARG A 400 26.14 -34.60 -21.50
C ARG A 400 26.14 -35.79 -22.45
N PRO A 401 25.23 -36.75 -22.26
CA PRO A 401 25.15 -37.93 -23.15
C PRO A 401 24.53 -37.59 -24.52
N GLU A 402 23.67 -36.56 -24.58
CA GLU A 402 22.99 -36.05 -25.77
C GLU A 402 23.00 -34.52 -25.78
N GLU A 403 22.72 -33.88 -26.92
CA GLU A 403 22.77 -32.42 -27.09
C GLU A 403 21.83 -31.68 -26.12
N THR A 404 20.71 -32.30 -25.73
CA THR A 404 19.66 -31.69 -24.87
C THR A 404 19.56 -32.35 -23.50
N VAL A 405 20.51 -33.21 -23.14
CA VAL A 405 20.49 -33.99 -21.89
C VAL A 405 21.69 -33.66 -21.03
N VAL A 406 21.42 -33.31 -19.77
CA VAL A 406 22.43 -33.09 -18.74
C VAL A 406 22.26 -34.11 -17.62
N GLU A 407 23.33 -34.87 -17.30
CA GLU A 407 23.33 -35.83 -16.20
C GLU A 407 24.41 -35.47 -15.19
N PHE A 408 24.09 -35.59 -13.91
CA PHE A 408 25.04 -35.39 -12.82
C PHE A 408 24.66 -36.23 -11.60
N GLY A 409 25.60 -36.40 -10.69
CA GLY A 409 25.35 -37.20 -9.50
C GLY A 409 26.33 -36.92 -8.36
N PRO A 410 26.10 -37.47 -7.17
CA PRO A 410 26.99 -37.28 -6.04
C PRO A 410 28.32 -38.01 -6.22
N ASP A 411 29.45 -37.41 -5.82
CA ASP A 411 30.80 -38.01 -5.83
C ASP A 411 30.86 -39.36 -5.13
N GLN A 412 30.05 -39.53 -4.09
CA GLN A 412 29.89 -40.80 -3.41
C GLN A 412 28.46 -41.29 -3.54
N PRO A 413 28.21 -42.54 -3.97
CA PRO A 413 26.88 -43.09 -4.14
C PRO A 413 26.08 -43.02 -2.82
N SER A 414 25.14 -42.12 -2.74
CA SER A 414 24.28 -41.92 -1.58
C SER A 414 22.89 -41.44 -2.02
N TYR A 415 21.86 -42.24 -1.75
CA TYR A 415 20.48 -41.91 -2.06
C TYR A 415 20.04 -40.61 -1.38
N ARG A 416 20.46 -40.36 -0.14
CA ARG A 416 20.18 -39.14 0.58
C ARG A 416 20.80 -37.91 -0.12
N ARG A 417 22.03 -38.00 -0.57
CA ARG A 417 22.69 -36.89 -1.28
C ARG A 417 22.07 -36.67 -2.65
N LEU A 418 21.63 -37.73 -3.33
CA LEU A 418 20.89 -37.61 -4.60
C LEU A 418 19.60 -36.80 -4.44
N LEU A 419 18.78 -37.09 -3.41
CA LEU A 419 17.57 -36.31 -3.12
C LEU A 419 17.90 -34.87 -2.74
N GLN A 420 18.96 -34.64 -1.98
CA GLN A 420 19.40 -33.29 -1.65
C GLN A 420 19.82 -32.51 -2.89
N LEU A 421 20.53 -33.11 -3.84
CA LEU A 421 20.90 -32.48 -5.09
C LEU A 421 19.68 -32.10 -5.94
N VAL A 422 18.60 -32.89 -5.90
CA VAL A 422 17.36 -32.57 -6.60
C VAL A 422 16.67 -31.36 -5.94
N GLU A 423 16.67 -31.28 -4.61
CA GLU A 423 16.12 -30.11 -3.91
C GLU A 423 16.98 -28.85 -4.13
N GLU A 424 18.31 -28.98 -4.03
CA GLU A 424 19.24 -27.89 -4.32
C GLU A 424 19.10 -27.40 -5.78
N LEU A 425 18.86 -28.32 -6.75
CA LEU A 425 18.62 -27.95 -8.16
C LEU A 425 17.39 -27.09 -8.38
N ARG A 426 16.37 -27.21 -7.53
CA ARG A 426 15.13 -26.40 -7.61
C ARG A 426 15.39 -24.92 -7.47
N GLU A 427 16.40 -24.57 -6.70
CA GLU A 427 16.77 -23.18 -6.42
C GLU A 427 17.83 -22.64 -7.41
N VAL A 428 18.36 -23.47 -8.30
CA VAL A 428 19.39 -23.01 -9.25
C VAL A 428 18.77 -22.21 -10.36
N VAL A 429 19.14 -20.92 -10.44
CA VAL A 429 18.81 -20.01 -11.53
C VAL A 429 19.83 -20.10 -12.63
N PHE A 430 19.39 -20.26 -13.87
CA PHE A 430 20.23 -20.32 -15.05
C PHE A 430 20.53 -18.93 -15.63
N LYS A 431 19.52 -18.12 -15.82
CA LYS A 431 19.61 -16.72 -16.27
C LYS A 431 18.54 -15.89 -15.60
N GLY A 432 18.73 -14.56 -15.60
CA GLY A 432 17.88 -13.63 -14.89
C GLY A 432 18.40 -13.30 -13.49
N ILE A 433 17.63 -12.54 -12.76
CA ILE A 433 17.92 -12.06 -11.41
C ILE A 433 17.17 -12.95 -10.43
N ASP A 434 17.87 -13.59 -9.48
CA ASP A 434 17.33 -14.63 -8.60
C ASP A 434 16.16 -14.11 -7.72
N GLU A 435 16.23 -12.85 -7.35
CA GLU A 435 15.23 -12.17 -6.52
C GLU A 435 13.91 -11.90 -7.26
N ILE A 436 13.87 -12.01 -8.61
CA ILE A 436 12.70 -11.70 -9.42
C ILE A 436 12.07 -12.98 -9.96
N SER A 437 10.99 -13.40 -9.34
CA SER A 437 10.30 -14.66 -9.65
C SER A 437 9.49 -14.61 -10.95
N ARG A 438 8.93 -13.43 -11.27
CA ARG A 438 8.01 -13.24 -12.41
C ARG A 438 8.06 -11.82 -12.93
N VAL A 439 7.81 -11.67 -14.25
CA VAL A 439 7.67 -10.38 -14.90
C VAL A 439 6.42 -10.37 -15.78
N VAL A 440 5.55 -9.38 -15.58
CA VAL A 440 4.33 -9.16 -16.37
C VAL A 440 4.49 -7.97 -17.28
N ILE A 441 4.23 -8.15 -18.58
CA ILE A 441 4.28 -7.06 -19.57
C ILE A 441 2.88 -6.49 -19.74
N ARG A 442 2.73 -5.19 -19.55
CA ARG A 442 1.49 -4.47 -19.81
C ARG A 442 1.71 -3.36 -20.83
N LYS A 443 0.69 -3.10 -21.65
CA LYS A 443 0.69 -1.98 -22.57
C LYS A 443 -0.13 -0.85 -21.98
N GLU A 444 0.49 0.28 -21.69
CA GLU A 444 -0.13 1.43 -21.06
C GLU A 444 -0.19 2.65 -21.99
N GLU A 445 -1.19 3.49 -21.78
CA GLU A 445 -1.29 4.79 -22.43
C GLU A 445 -0.66 5.85 -21.53
N LEU A 446 0.58 6.24 -21.83
CA LEU A 446 1.31 7.28 -21.12
C LEU A 446 1.31 8.57 -21.99
N GLU A 447 0.63 9.61 -21.49
CA GLU A 447 0.48 10.94 -22.09
C GLU A 447 -0.02 10.93 -23.55
N GLU A 448 0.85 10.69 -24.55
CA GLU A 448 0.52 10.68 -25.98
C GLU A 448 0.96 9.38 -26.69
N ARG A 449 1.51 8.40 -25.96
CA ARG A 449 2.09 7.18 -26.53
C ARG A 449 1.62 5.95 -25.79
N GLN A 450 1.47 4.86 -26.54
CA GLN A 450 1.29 3.53 -25.96
C GLN A 450 2.66 2.88 -25.80
N GLU A 451 3.04 2.59 -24.54
CA GLU A 451 4.33 1.99 -24.20
C GLU A 451 4.11 0.65 -23.45
N PHE A 452 5.09 -0.25 -23.58
CA PHE A 452 5.15 -1.45 -22.76
C PHE A 452 5.85 -1.13 -21.45
N VAL A 453 5.19 -1.47 -20.33
CA VAL A 453 5.71 -1.35 -18.98
C VAL A 453 5.81 -2.76 -18.38
N LEU A 454 6.88 -3.03 -17.63
CA LEU A 454 7.10 -4.31 -17.00
C LEU A 454 6.86 -4.19 -15.50
N TYR A 455 6.08 -5.11 -14.95
CA TYR A 455 5.85 -5.24 -13.52
C TYR A 455 6.52 -6.51 -13.03
N THR A 456 7.32 -6.40 -11.96
CA THR A 456 8.08 -7.53 -11.42
C THR A 456 7.51 -8.01 -10.09
N GLU A 457 7.50 -9.31 -9.89
CA GLU A 457 7.32 -9.94 -8.60
C GLU A 457 8.70 -10.24 -8.01
N GLY A 458 9.11 -9.45 -7.04
CA GLY A 458 10.48 -9.37 -6.54
C GLY A 458 11.17 -8.08 -6.95
N SER A 459 12.25 -7.73 -6.25
CA SER A 459 13.05 -6.53 -6.52
C SER A 459 14.55 -6.81 -6.48
N SER A 460 15.28 -6.18 -7.40
CA SER A 460 16.73 -6.03 -7.42
C SER A 460 17.04 -4.79 -8.26
N PHE A 461 16.73 -3.64 -7.66
CA PHE A 461 16.66 -2.36 -8.36
C PHE A 461 17.96 -2.00 -9.07
N GLY A 462 19.11 -2.19 -8.40
CA GLY A 462 20.41 -1.88 -8.97
C GLY A 462 20.73 -2.68 -10.23
N ASP A 463 20.47 -4.01 -10.19
CA ASP A 463 20.79 -4.90 -11.32
C ASP A 463 19.88 -4.62 -12.52
N VAL A 464 18.61 -4.25 -12.27
CA VAL A 464 17.66 -3.93 -13.35
C VAL A 464 18.00 -2.62 -14.04
N LEU A 465 18.48 -1.61 -13.32
CA LEU A 465 18.88 -0.32 -13.93
C LEU A 465 20.05 -0.44 -14.88
N ASP A 466 20.91 -1.46 -14.75
CA ASP A 466 22.07 -1.70 -15.61
C ASP A 466 21.70 -2.48 -16.89
N ILE A 467 20.45 -2.93 -17.07
CA ILE A 467 20.01 -3.68 -18.24
C ILE A 467 19.77 -2.76 -19.43
N GLU A 468 20.31 -3.16 -20.60
CA GLU A 468 20.09 -2.43 -21.85
C GLU A 468 18.59 -2.43 -22.24
N GLY A 469 18.05 -1.24 -22.48
CA GLY A 469 16.64 -1.05 -22.84
C GLY A 469 15.74 -0.64 -21.67
N VAL A 470 16.27 -0.58 -20.44
CA VAL A 470 15.58 -0.04 -19.27
C VAL A 470 15.77 1.47 -19.18
N ASP A 471 14.68 2.22 -19.00
CA ASP A 471 14.74 3.65 -18.70
C ASP A 471 14.94 3.85 -17.19
N ALA A 472 16.20 4.00 -16.79
CA ALA A 472 16.58 4.20 -15.39
C ALA A 472 15.99 5.47 -14.75
N SER A 473 15.53 6.45 -15.57
CA SER A 473 14.98 7.71 -15.07
C SER A 473 13.52 7.62 -14.67
N ARG A 474 12.77 6.62 -15.18
CA ARG A 474 11.35 6.41 -14.92
C ARG A 474 11.05 5.13 -14.13
N THR A 475 12.01 4.21 -14.07
CA THR A 475 11.85 2.94 -13.35
C THR A 475 11.78 3.18 -11.84
N THR A 476 10.79 2.58 -11.18
CA THR A 476 10.51 2.73 -9.75
C THR A 476 10.51 1.38 -9.04
N CYS A 477 10.75 1.41 -7.74
CA CYS A 477 10.74 0.25 -6.85
C CYS A 477 9.98 0.59 -5.58
N ASN A 478 9.21 -0.34 -5.05
CA ASN A 478 8.53 -0.16 -3.78
C ASN A 478 9.44 -0.40 -2.55
N ASN A 479 10.68 -0.88 -2.75
CA ASN A 479 11.66 -1.04 -1.68
C ASN A 479 12.50 0.23 -1.49
N ILE A 480 12.18 0.99 -0.45
CA ILE A 480 12.84 2.27 -0.13
C ILE A 480 14.34 2.11 0.17
N HIS A 481 14.77 0.95 0.71
CA HIS A 481 16.18 0.69 1.00
C HIS A 481 17.01 0.44 -0.26
N GLU A 482 16.47 -0.29 -1.25
CA GLU A 482 17.13 -0.44 -2.54
C GLU A 482 17.27 0.88 -3.28
N ILE A 483 16.25 1.75 -3.21
CA ILE A 483 16.34 3.11 -3.75
C ILE A 483 17.43 3.90 -3.03
N HIS A 484 17.52 3.82 -1.70
CA HIS A 484 18.59 4.47 -0.93
C HIS A 484 19.98 3.99 -1.34
N GLU A 485 20.18 2.69 -1.46
CA GLU A 485 21.48 2.09 -1.80
C GLU A 485 21.96 2.48 -3.20
N ASN A 486 21.05 2.59 -4.17
CA ASN A 486 21.38 2.86 -5.57
C ASN A 486 21.33 4.35 -5.94
N LEU A 487 20.37 5.11 -5.42
CA LEU A 487 20.15 6.52 -5.80
C LEU A 487 20.40 7.51 -4.67
N GLY A 488 20.61 7.04 -3.44
CA GLY A 488 20.92 7.86 -2.28
C GLY A 488 19.68 8.31 -1.49
N ILE A 489 19.95 9.03 -0.37
CA ILE A 489 18.93 9.32 0.65
C ILE A 489 17.82 10.26 0.17
N GLU A 490 18.11 11.21 -0.73
CA GLU A 490 17.10 12.13 -1.26
C GLU A 490 16.10 11.39 -2.17
N ALA A 491 16.56 10.40 -2.93
CA ALA A 491 15.67 9.55 -3.72
C ALA A 491 14.80 8.67 -2.83
N ALA A 492 15.36 8.13 -1.76
CA ALA A 492 14.59 7.35 -0.77
C ALA A 492 13.55 8.22 -0.05
N ARG A 493 13.88 9.47 0.27
CA ARG A 493 12.92 10.44 0.82
C ARG A 493 11.72 10.64 -0.11
N GLU A 494 12.00 10.87 -1.39
CA GLU A 494 10.95 11.05 -2.39
C GLU A 494 10.13 9.77 -2.58
N ALA A 495 10.79 8.60 -2.55
CA ALA A 495 10.10 7.31 -2.62
C ALA A 495 9.15 7.08 -1.43
N ILE A 496 9.56 7.43 -0.20
CA ILE A 496 8.69 7.36 0.98
C ILE A 496 7.44 8.23 0.78
N ILE A 497 7.59 9.46 0.25
CA ILE A 497 6.47 10.36 0.01
C ILE A 497 5.52 9.77 -1.04
N ASN A 498 6.07 9.33 -2.18
CA ASN A 498 5.27 8.81 -3.30
C ASN A 498 4.57 7.51 -2.92
N GLU A 499 5.26 6.56 -2.30
CA GLU A 499 4.66 5.29 -1.86
C GLU A 499 3.55 5.52 -0.81
N THR A 500 3.79 6.44 0.14
CA THR A 500 2.76 6.79 1.13
C THR A 500 1.56 7.46 0.47
N MET A 501 1.80 8.38 -0.48
CA MET A 501 0.73 9.05 -1.23
C MET A 501 -0.08 8.04 -2.05
N ASN A 502 0.60 7.20 -2.84
CA ASN A 502 -0.07 6.17 -3.66
C ASN A 502 -0.92 5.24 -2.78
N THR A 503 -0.37 4.82 -1.62
CA THR A 503 -1.10 3.95 -0.69
C THR A 503 -2.35 4.64 -0.12
N LEU A 504 -2.31 5.95 0.13
CA LEU A 504 -3.46 6.72 0.61
C LEU A 504 -4.48 6.96 -0.52
N GLU A 505 -4.03 7.35 -1.72
CA GLU A 505 -4.88 7.56 -2.90
C GLU A 505 -5.65 6.28 -3.28
N GLU A 506 -4.99 5.13 -3.24
CA GLU A 506 -5.63 3.82 -3.47
C GLU A 506 -6.71 3.48 -2.44
N GLN A 507 -6.65 4.09 -1.26
CA GLN A 507 -7.68 3.96 -0.22
C GLN A 507 -8.78 5.04 -0.32
N GLY A 508 -8.74 5.90 -1.35
CA GLY A 508 -9.69 7.01 -1.50
C GLY A 508 -9.41 8.20 -0.56
N LEU A 509 -8.20 8.28 -0.01
CA LEU A 509 -7.79 9.32 0.96
C LEU A 509 -6.97 10.43 0.27
N ASP A 510 -7.49 10.96 -0.82
CA ASP A 510 -6.82 11.98 -1.66
C ASP A 510 -6.61 13.32 -0.94
N ASP A 511 -7.33 13.57 0.17
CA ASP A 511 -7.32 14.84 0.90
C ASP A 511 -6.12 15.03 1.83
N VAL A 512 -5.28 14.00 2.03
CA VAL A 512 -4.09 14.11 2.87
C VAL A 512 -3.06 15.03 2.22
N ASN A 513 -2.72 16.12 2.92
CA ASN A 513 -1.80 17.10 2.40
C ASN A 513 -0.38 16.53 2.29
N VAL A 514 0.17 16.50 1.08
CA VAL A 514 1.53 16.00 0.80
C VAL A 514 2.61 16.61 1.71
N ARG A 515 2.42 17.82 2.23
CA ARG A 515 3.36 18.46 3.17
C ARG A 515 3.45 17.73 4.51
N HIS A 516 2.39 17.05 4.93
CA HIS A 516 2.42 16.19 6.13
C HIS A 516 3.30 14.96 5.88
N LEU A 517 3.17 14.34 4.70
CA LEU A 517 4.02 13.22 4.29
C LEU A 517 5.48 13.63 4.14
N MET A 518 5.74 14.81 3.53
CA MET A 518 7.08 15.39 3.43
C MET A 518 7.74 15.55 4.81
N LEU A 519 7.00 16.00 5.83
CA LEU A 519 7.55 16.17 7.17
C LEU A 519 7.94 14.84 7.81
N VAL A 520 7.13 13.80 7.59
CA VAL A 520 7.43 12.44 8.08
C VAL A 520 8.64 11.87 7.35
N ALA A 521 8.69 11.98 6.03
CA ALA A 521 9.84 11.52 5.24
C ALA A 521 11.13 12.28 5.61
N ASP A 522 11.05 13.60 5.85
CA ASP A 522 12.17 14.43 6.29
C ASP A 522 12.76 13.93 7.62
N ILE A 523 11.91 13.62 8.60
CA ILE A 523 12.41 13.15 9.90
C ILE A 523 12.99 11.73 9.79
N MET A 524 12.43 10.86 8.94
CA MET A 524 12.93 9.50 8.72
C MET A 524 14.32 9.48 8.04
N THR A 525 14.64 10.51 7.23
CA THR A 525 15.85 10.54 6.40
C THR A 525 16.89 11.58 6.85
N ASN A 526 16.59 12.33 7.92
CA ASN A 526 17.40 13.47 8.39
C ASN A 526 18.87 13.12 8.70
N ASN A 527 19.15 11.92 9.15
CA ASN A 527 20.50 11.49 9.53
C ASN A 527 21.33 10.92 8.37
N GLY A 528 20.76 10.89 7.15
CA GLY A 528 21.40 10.31 5.96
C GLY A 528 21.24 8.79 5.85
N GLU A 529 20.50 8.18 6.76
CA GLU A 529 20.05 6.80 6.76
C GLU A 529 18.53 6.78 6.95
N ILE A 530 17.87 5.71 6.54
CA ILE A 530 16.43 5.56 6.73
C ILE A 530 16.19 5.02 8.14
N GLU A 531 15.56 5.82 9.00
CA GLU A 531 15.21 5.45 10.37
C GLU A 531 13.68 5.25 10.49
N SER A 532 13.27 4.19 11.18
CA SER A 532 11.85 3.97 11.52
C SER A 532 11.36 5.02 12.51
N ILE A 533 10.06 5.31 12.50
CA ILE A 533 9.45 6.18 13.52
C ILE A 533 9.30 5.44 14.86
N GLY A 534 9.19 4.10 14.82
CA GLY A 534 8.96 3.24 15.96
C GLY A 534 10.08 3.20 17.01
N ARG A 535 9.96 2.23 17.93
CA ARG A 535 10.87 2.06 19.09
C ARG A 535 12.33 1.78 18.73
N HIS A 536 12.58 1.19 17.57
CA HIS A 536 13.93 0.87 17.08
C HIS A 536 14.58 2.01 16.28
N GLY A 537 13.86 3.09 16.07
CA GLY A 537 14.30 4.27 15.34
C GLY A 537 14.13 5.56 16.16
N ILE A 538 13.47 6.55 15.55
CA ILE A 538 13.37 7.93 16.05
C ILE A 538 12.75 8.01 17.45
N SER A 539 11.66 7.26 17.70
CA SER A 539 10.98 7.31 19.01
C SER A 539 11.79 6.71 20.14
N GLY A 540 12.56 5.64 19.87
CA GLY A 540 13.45 5.02 20.85
C GLY A 540 14.76 5.77 21.09
N ASN A 541 15.18 6.62 20.15
CA ASN A 541 16.43 7.39 20.20
C ASN A 541 16.24 8.81 20.75
N LYS A 542 15.02 9.17 21.24
CA LYS A 542 14.77 10.49 21.84
C LYS A 542 15.63 10.74 23.07
N ASP A 543 16.08 11.98 23.25
CA ASP A 543 16.86 12.41 24.43
C ASP A 543 16.03 12.37 25.71
N SER A 544 14.72 12.60 25.63
CA SER A 544 13.81 12.55 26.78
C SER A 544 13.54 11.13 27.25
N VAL A 545 13.86 10.84 28.50
CA VAL A 545 13.57 9.55 29.16
C VAL A 545 12.08 9.32 29.28
N LEU A 546 11.32 10.38 29.64
CA LEU A 546 9.87 10.27 29.81
C LEU A 546 9.16 10.02 28.47
N ALA A 547 9.63 10.64 27.38
CA ALA A 547 9.09 10.39 26.05
C ALA A 547 9.36 8.95 25.59
N ARG A 548 10.59 8.43 25.77
CA ARG A 548 10.92 7.02 25.47
C ARG A 548 10.07 6.06 26.30
N ALA A 549 9.96 6.33 27.60
CA ALA A 549 9.23 5.49 28.54
C ALA A 549 7.71 5.49 28.29
N ALA A 550 7.17 6.60 27.78
CA ALA A 550 5.74 6.68 27.44
C ALA A 550 5.38 5.92 26.16
N PHE A 551 6.33 5.77 25.26
CA PHE A 551 6.09 5.11 23.98
C PHE A 551 6.03 3.57 24.14
N GLU A 552 7.09 2.94 24.71
CA GLU A 552 7.12 1.49 24.96
C GLU A 552 8.16 1.14 26.04
N VAL A 553 8.03 -0.06 26.60
CA VAL A 553 8.99 -0.67 27.56
C VAL A 553 9.31 0.24 28.74
N THR A 554 8.29 0.91 29.26
CA THR A 554 8.34 1.96 30.29
C THR A 554 9.29 1.65 31.44
N VAL A 555 9.19 0.44 32.02
CA VAL A 555 9.95 0.04 33.21
C VAL A 555 11.46 0.00 32.92
N ASN A 556 11.86 -0.52 31.77
CA ASN A 556 13.28 -0.64 31.42
C ASN A 556 13.91 0.73 31.20
N HIS A 557 13.26 1.62 30.45
CA HIS A 557 13.75 2.99 30.22
C HIS A 557 13.88 3.79 31.51
N LEU A 558 12.91 3.70 32.41
CA LEU A 558 12.97 4.37 33.72
C LEU A 558 14.07 3.77 34.62
N LEU A 559 14.27 2.45 34.57
CA LEU A 559 15.30 1.77 35.34
C LEU A 559 16.71 2.15 34.85
N ASP A 560 16.92 2.13 33.54
CA ASP A 560 18.18 2.52 32.91
C ASP A 560 18.53 3.99 33.20
N ALA A 561 17.54 4.88 33.06
CA ALA A 561 17.70 6.29 33.42
C ALA A 561 18.05 6.49 34.90
N ALA A 562 17.42 5.73 35.81
CA ALA A 562 17.72 5.79 37.22
C ALA A 562 19.14 5.26 37.55
N ILE A 563 19.61 4.22 36.83
CA ILE A 563 20.95 3.65 37.00
C ILE A 563 22.01 4.63 36.49
N HIS A 564 21.78 5.26 35.33
CA HIS A 564 22.75 6.15 34.70
C HIS A 564 22.64 7.61 35.17
N GLY A 565 21.59 7.96 35.93
CA GLY A 565 21.34 9.32 36.41
C GLY A 565 21.02 10.30 35.27
N GLU A 566 20.26 9.86 34.29
CA GLU A 566 19.86 10.69 33.15
C GLU A 566 18.97 11.85 33.60
N VAL A 567 19.10 12.99 32.89
CA VAL A 567 18.34 14.22 33.18
C VAL A 567 17.45 14.53 31.99
N ASP A 568 16.16 14.64 32.21
CA ASP A 568 15.18 15.02 31.21
C ASP A 568 15.02 16.56 31.17
N ALA A 569 15.25 17.16 30.01
CA ALA A 569 15.14 18.60 29.80
C ALA A 569 13.69 19.10 29.73
N LEU A 570 12.72 18.20 29.53
CA LEU A 570 11.30 18.50 29.34
C LEU A 570 11.05 19.49 28.17
N ASP A 571 11.62 19.21 27.02
CA ASP A 571 11.54 20.09 25.86
C ASP A 571 10.40 19.72 24.90
N GLY A 572 9.96 18.44 24.86
CA GLY A 572 8.93 17.94 23.95
C GLY A 572 7.53 17.94 24.57
N VAL A 573 6.59 17.36 23.84
CA VAL A 573 5.15 17.32 24.19
C VAL A 573 4.88 16.30 25.29
N THR A 574 5.26 15.05 25.08
CA THR A 574 4.90 13.89 25.91
C THR A 574 5.36 14.08 27.36
N GLU A 575 6.62 14.42 27.59
CA GLU A 575 7.20 14.64 28.90
C GLU A 575 6.55 15.80 29.67
N ASN A 576 6.19 16.89 28.96
CA ASN A 576 5.49 18.01 29.59
C ASN A 576 4.05 17.66 29.97
N VAL A 577 3.34 16.87 29.16
CA VAL A 577 2.01 16.35 29.49
C VAL A 577 2.07 15.44 30.73
N ILE A 578 3.04 14.51 30.76
CA ILE A 578 3.21 13.59 31.90
C ILE A 578 3.44 14.35 33.22
N VAL A 579 4.26 15.39 33.21
CA VAL A 579 4.56 16.17 34.44
C VAL A 579 3.56 17.30 34.70
N GLY A 580 2.53 17.48 33.86
CA GLY A 580 1.49 18.48 34.00
C GLY A 580 1.98 19.92 33.78
N LYS A 581 2.98 20.12 32.94
CA LYS A 581 3.49 21.45 32.54
C LYS A 581 2.90 21.89 31.20
N PRO A 582 2.82 23.21 30.94
CA PRO A 582 2.45 23.71 29.61
C PRO A 582 3.45 23.19 28.55
N ILE A 583 2.91 22.81 27.39
CA ILE A 583 3.68 22.37 26.25
C ILE A 583 4.35 23.60 25.63
N LYS A 584 5.62 23.51 25.22
CA LYS A 584 6.36 24.58 24.55
C LYS A 584 6.06 24.62 23.04
N LEU A 585 4.78 24.58 22.68
CA LEU A 585 4.26 24.63 21.31
C LEU A 585 3.02 25.53 21.25
N GLY A 586 2.80 26.17 20.12
CA GLY A 586 1.65 27.02 19.89
C GLY A 586 1.51 28.12 20.97
N THR A 587 0.33 28.28 21.51
CA THR A 587 0.03 29.27 22.58
C THR A 587 0.75 28.99 23.89
N GLY A 588 1.28 27.79 24.12
CA GLY A 588 2.02 27.39 25.32
C GLY A 588 3.44 27.95 25.38
N ASP A 589 4.01 28.32 24.23
CA ASP A 589 5.35 28.97 24.15
C ASP A 589 5.28 30.50 24.08
N VAL A 590 4.08 31.07 24.12
CA VAL A 590 3.87 32.53 24.09
C VAL A 590 3.98 33.13 25.49
N ASP A 591 5.06 33.86 25.76
CA ASP A 591 5.27 34.61 27.02
C ASP A 591 4.57 35.98 26.93
N LEU A 592 3.35 36.07 27.45
CA LEU A 592 2.57 37.29 27.46
C LEU A 592 3.09 38.26 28.52
N ARG A 593 3.79 39.32 28.09
CA ARG A 593 4.22 40.41 28.97
C ARG A 593 3.27 41.59 28.86
N MET A 594 2.56 41.89 29.91
CA MET A 594 1.78 43.15 30.00
C MET A 594 2.72 44.34 30.25
N SER A 595 2.88 45.24 29.26
CA SER A 595 3.49 46.52 29.48
C SER A 595 2.41 47.54 29.80
N ALA A 596 2.43 48.09 31.01
CA ALA A 596 1.62 49.29 31.31
C ALA A 596 2.23 50.48 30.53
N LYS A 597 1.63 50.86 29.41
CA LYS A 597 1.90 52.13 28.76
C LYS A 597 1.48 53.23 29.73
N ARG A 598 2.45 53.87 30.39
CA ARG A 598 2.20 55.11 31.13
C ARG A 598 1.59 56.10 30.13
N ALA A 599 0.37 56.48 30.35
CA ALA A 599 -0.20 57.63 29.66
C ALA A 599 0.65 58.82 30.09
N ASP A 600 1.56 59.27 29.22
CA ASP A 600 2.19 60.56 29.36
C ASP A 600 1.09 61.60 29.30
N GLY A 601 0.87 62.22 30.46
CA GLY A 601 -0.05 63.31 30.59
C GLY A 601 0.40 64.46 29.68
N GLY A 602 -0.35 64.68 28.62
CA GLY A 602 -0.23 65.90 27.84
C GLY A 602 -0.52 67.08 28.73
N SER A 603 0.50 67.91 29.01
CA SER A 603 0.29 69.23 29.51
C SER A 603 -0.44 70.04 28.43
N ALA A 604 -1.64 70.41 28.73
CA ALA A 604 -2.26 71.56 28.10
C ALA A 604 -1.51 72.81 28.58
N ASP A 605 -0.91 73.51 27.66
CA ASP A 605 -0.62 74.94 27.80
C ASP A 605 -0.62 75.57 26.41
N ASP A 606 -1.55 76.55 26.31
CA ASP A 606 -1.77 77.71 25.38
C ASP A 606 -2.01 77.37 23.89
#